data_7b2a65da3266ae7e24e005112e5f86c7
#
_entry.id   7b2a65da3266ae7e24e005112e5f86c7
#
_cell.length_a   1.000
_cell.length_b   1.000
_cell.length_c   1.000
_cell.angle_alpha   90.00
_cell.angle_beta   90.00
_cell.angle_gamma   90.00
#
_symmetry.space_group_name_H-M   'P 1'
#
loop_
_entity.id
_entity.type
_entity.pdbx_description
1 polymer ?
#
loop_
_entity_poly.entity_id
_entity_poly.type
_entity_poly.pdbx_seq_one_letter_code
_entity_poly.pdbx_strand_id
1 'polypeptide(L)' 'SGQWVTVDVVGSDGLAVVQYRGAPWVARPEGNEPLTPGRWTIARVDGTQLVLGRRF' A
#
# COMPACT_ATOMS: atom_id res chain seq x y z
N SER A 1 -3.64 -11.38 -13.15
CA SER A 1 -3.75 -11.57 -11.71
C SER A 1 -2.99 -10.47 -11.00
N GLY A 2 -3.62 -9.85 -10.04
CA GLY A 2 -3.03 -8.75 -9.30
C GLY A 2 -2.23 -9.22 -8.10
N GLN A 3 -1.35 -8.36 -7.64
CA GLN A 3 -0.63 -8.56 -6.40
C GLN A 3 -1.28 -7.72 -5.31
N TRP A 4 -1.06 -8.14 -4.08
CA TRP A 4 -1.64 -7.43 -2.94
C TRP A 4 -0.65 -7.45 -1.78
N VAL A 5 -0.86 -6.51 -0.86
CA VAL A 5 -0.08 -6.41 0.37
C VAL A 5 -1.03 -6.17 1.53
N THR A 6 -0.54 -6.42 2.74
CA THR A 6 -1.30 -6.18 3.95
C THR A 6 -0.82 -4.89 4.59
N VAL A 7 -1.76 -3.98 4.86
CA VAL A 7 -1.50 -2.75 5.61
C VAL A 7 -1.86 -3.00 7.06
N ASP A 8 -0.92 -2.75 7.98
CA ASP A 8 -1.15 -2.90 9.42
C ASP A 8 -1.38 -1.56 10.09
N VAL A 9 -0.40 -0.66 9.99
CA VAL A 9 -0.45 0.64 10.65
C VAL A 9 -0.29 1.71 9.61
N VAL A 10 -1.15 2.72 9.67
CA VAL A 10 -1.09 3.87 8.77
C VAL A 10 -0.56 5.05 9.58
N GLY A 11 0.46 5.71 9.07
CA GLY A 11 1.04 6.87 9.72
C GLY A 11 0.14 8.09 9.64
N SER A 12 0.47 9.11 10.43
CA SER A 12 -0.29 10.36 10.43
C SER A 12 -0.19 11.10 9.10
N ASP A 13 0.81 10.76 8.29
CA ASP A 13 0.99 11.33 6.96
C ASP A 13 0.19 10.58 5.88
N GLY A 14 -0.58 9.56 6.27
CA GLY A 14 -1.36 8.77 5.34
C GLY A 14 -0.59 7.66 4.64
N LEU A 15 0.69 7.47 4.96
CA LEU A 15 1.53 6.45 4.36
C LEU A 15 1.62 5.24 5.29
N ALA A 16 1.93 4.09 4.71
CA ALA A 16 2.12 2.86 5.46
C ALA A 16 3.37 2.17 4.98
N VAL A 17 4.00 1.39 5.86
CA VAL A 17 5.10 0.52 5.48
C VAL A 17 4.55 -0.89 5.39
N VAL A 18 4.74 -1.52 4.24
CA VAL A 18 4.22 -2.86 3.98
C VAL A 18 5.37 -3.78 3.59
N GLN A 19 5.19 -5.07 3.79
CA GLN A 19 6.16 -6.07 3.36
C GLN A 19 5.81 -6.49 1.93
N TYR A 20 6.78 -6.35 1.04
CA TYR A 20 6.60 -6.71 -0.35
C TYR A 20 7.89 -7.32 -0.86
N ARG A 21 7.81 -8.56 -1.35
CA ARG A 21 8.95 -9.30 -1.87
C ARG A 21 10.11 -9.36 -0.88
N GLY A 22 9.77 -9.58 0.39
CA GLY A 22 10.76 -9.76 1.44
C GLY A 22 11.43 -8.49 1.92
N ALA A 23 10.91 -7.31 1.56
CA ALA A 23 11.49 -6.04 1.95
C ALA A 23 10.40 -5.08 2.38
N PRO A 24 10.71 -4.10 3.25
CA PRO A 24 9.76 -3.05 3.59
C PRO A 24 9.66 -2.02 2.46
N TRP A 25 8.44 -1.64 2.15
CA TRP A 25 8.14 -0.63 1.13
C TRP A 25 7.19 0.40 1.71
N VAL A 26 7.40 1.65 1.35
CA VAL A 26 6.44 2.69 1.67
C VAL A 26 5.30 2.61 0.66
N ALA A 27 4.07 2.65 1.15
CA ALA A 27 2.87 2.56 0.33
C ALA A 27 2.00 3.79 0.52
N ARG A 28 1.37 4.21 -0.57
CA ARG A 28 0.44 5.33 -0.55
C ARG A 28 -0.82 4.95 -1.33
N PRO A 29 -1.95 5.63 -1.09
CA PRO A 29 -3.15 5.34 -1.86
C PRO A 29 -3.06 5.94 -3.26
N GLU A 30 -3.66 5.27 -4.24
CA GLU A 30 -3.73 5.77 -5.60
C GLU A 30 -4.70 6.94 -5.72
N GLY A 31 -5.84 6.82 -5.04
CA GLY A 31 -6.89 7.81 -5.13
C GLY A 31 -7.04 8.61 -3.85
N ASN A 32 -8.26 9.08 -3.62
CA ASN A 32 -8.55 9.92 -2.46
C ASN A 32 -8.91 9.11 -1.22
N GLU A 33 -9.13 7.82 -1.38
CA GLU A 33 -9.48 6.98 -0.25
C GLU A 33 -8.24 6.75 0.61
N PRO A 34 -8.27 7.10 1.91
CA PRO A 34 -7.09 6.90 2.76
C PRO A 34 -6.83 5.42 2.97
N LEU A 35 -5.56 5.09 3.20
CA LEU A 35 -5.19 3.73 3.56
C LEU A 35 -5.78 3.38 4.91
N THR A 36 -6.25 2.15 5.03
CA THR A 36 -6.76 1.59 6.28
C THR A 36 -6.19 0.19 6.43
N PRO A 37 -6.13 -0.36 7.65
CA PRO A 37 -5.63 -1.72 7.83
C PRO A 37 -6.43 -2.73 7.01
N GLY A 38 -5.73 -3.69 6.43
CA GLY A 38 -6.34 -4.73 5.63
C GLY A 38 -5.50 -5.04 4.40
N ARG A 39 -6.07 -5.79 3.47
CA ARG A 39 -5.40 -6.17 2.24
C ARG A 39 -5.76 -5.18 1.13
N TRP A 40 -4.71 -4.73 0.45
CA TRP A 40 -4.86 -3.75 -0.63
C TRP A 40 -4.19 -4.28 -1.89
N THR A 41 -4.81 -4.02 -3.02
CA THR A 41 -4.19 -4.36 -4.31
C THR A 41 -3.10 -3.35 -4.62
N ILE A 42 -2.08 -3.81 -5.35
CA ILE A 42 -1.02 -2.94 -5.83
C ILE A 42 -1.42 -2.46 -7.22
N ALA A 43 -1.63 -1.16 -7.36
CA ALA A 43 -1.97 -0.57 -8.65
C ALA A 43 -0.72 -0.43 -9.53
N ARG A 44 0.37 0.07 -8.94
CA ARG A 44 1.63 0.19 -9.66
C ARG A 44 2.76 0.48 -8.67
N VAL A 45 3.97 0.44 -9.18
CA VAL A 45 5.17 0.84 -8.45
C VAL A 45 5.61 2.19 -9.00
N ASP A 46 5.87 3.13 -8.11
CA ASP A 46 6.30 4.48 -8.48
C ASP A 46 7.61 4.76 -7.77
N GLY A 47 8.72 4.57 -8.49
CA GLY A 47 10.04 4.72 -7.90
C GLY A 47 10.26 3.70 -6.79
N THR A 48 10.38 4.18 -5.56
CA THR A 48 10.59 3.34 -4.39
C THR A 48 9.31 3.16 -3.57
N GLN A 49 8.15 3.57 -4.09
CA GLN A 49 6.89 3.49 -3.38
C GLN A 49 5.91 2.58 -4.10
N LEU A 50 5.08 1.90 -3.33
CA LEU A 50 3.95 1.16 -3.86
C LEU A 50 2.72 2.05 -3.86
N VAL A 51 1.99 2.04 -4.95
CA VAL A 51 0.72 2.75 -5.06
C VAL A 51 -0.38 1.71 -4.94
N LEU A 52 -1.20 1.83 -3.91
CA LEU A 52 -2.22 0.84 -3.59
C LEU A 52 -3.56 1.27 -4.17
N GLY A 53 -4.24 0.33 -4.81
CA GLY A 53 -5.46 0.63 -5.55
C GLY A 53 -6.72 0.58 -4.71
N ARG A 54 -7.05 -0.61 -4.24
CA ARG A 54 -8.27 -0.78 -3.46
C ARG A 54 -8.06 -1.82 -2.37
N ARG A 55 -8.85 -1.68 -1.32
CA ARG A 55 -8.90 -2.63 -0.23
C ARG A 55 -9.91 -3.73 -0.56
N PHE A 56 -9.58 -4.95 -0.17
CA PHE A 56 -10.52 -6.07 -0.39
C PHE A 56 -10.55 -7.05 0.78
#